data_f3150862aa39ebf0fd414a03279b3fbb
#
_entry.id   f3150862aa39ebf0fd414a03279b3fbb
#
_cell.length_a   1.000
_cell.length_b   1.000
_cell.length_c   1.000
_cell.angle_alpha   90.00
_cell.angle_beta   90.00
_cell.angle_gamma   90.00
#
_symmetry.space_group_name_H-M   'P 1'
#
loop_
_entity.id
_entity.type
_entity.pdbx_description
1 polymer ?
#
loop_
_entity_poly.entity_id
_entity_poly.type
_entity_poly.pdbx_seq_one_letter_code
_entity_poly.pdbx_strand_id
1 'polypeptide(L)'
;IKKNLFITNFLDKSTLLVKKFIDGIKYISSQNIKVDIIFLDPPYIKGLIEPALFVIIETNLLNISGMIIVEHDKNDIITVPKGIVCLMERKYGNTILSFYGLEEIK
;
A
#
# COMPACT_ATOMS: atom_id res chain seq x y z
N ILE A 1 -19.96 -5.30 2.03
CA ILE A 1 -19.57 -3.98 2.50
C ILE A 1 -18.12 -3.74 2.14
N LYS A 2 -17.86 -2.61 1.52
CA LYS A 2 -16.50 -2.26 1.14
C LYS A 2 -15.79 -1.63 2.32
N LYS A 3 -14.56 -2.05 2.53
CA LYS A 3 -13.69 -1.46 3.53
C LYS A 3 -12.54 -0.77 2.82
N ASN A 4 -12.30 0.47 3.15
CA ASN A 4 -11.24 1.27 2.57
C ASN A 4 -10.30 1.72 3.67
N LEU A 5 -9.01 1.68 3.35
CA LEU A 5 -7.98 2.12 4.28
C LEU A 5 -7.17 3.22 3.62
N PHE A 6 -7.12 4.38 4.25
CA PHE A 6 -6.34 5.50 3.77
C PHE A 6 -5.15 5.69 4.69
N ILE A 7 -3.96 5.64 4.11
CA ILE A 7 -2.74 5.83 4.87
C ILE A 7 -2.00 6.99 4.27
N THR A 8 -1.94 8.07 5.03
CA THR A 8 -1.24 9.26 4.59
C THR A 8 -0.05 9.49 5.50
N ASN A 9 0.93 10.15 4.95
CA ASN A 9 2.08 10.53 5.73
C ASN A 9 1.88 11.92 6.26
N PHE A 10 1.96 12.07 7.58
CA PHE A 10 1.78 13.37 8.18
C PHE A 10 3.07 14.06 8.48
N LEU A 11 4.15 13.34 8.65
CA LEU A 11 5.33 13.97 9.11
C LEU A 11 6.52 13.12 8.90
N ASP A 12 7.50 13.48 9.54
CA ASP A 12 8.87 13.12 9.40
C ASP A 12 9.38 12.14 10.45
N LYS A 13 8.57 11.65 11.33
CA LYS A 13 8.98 10.67 12.32
C LYS A 13 8.92 9.27 11.76
N SER A 14 9.71 9.06 10.74
CA SER A 14 9.49 7.96 9.84
C SER A 14 9.51 6.58 10.49
N THR A 15 10.50 6.31 11.34
CA THR A 15 10.62 4.97 11.90
C THR A 15 9.42 4.63 12.77
N LEU A 16 9.00 5.57 13.61
CA LEU A 16 7.88 5.34 14.49
C LEU A 16 6.58 5.20 13.71
N LEU A 17 6.42 6.02 12.68
CA LEU A 17 5.21 5.96 11.85
C LEU A 17 5.13 4.64 11.08
N VAL A 18 6.25 4.17 10.56
CA VAL A 18 6.27 2.87 9.87
C VAL A 18 5.82 1.77 10.83
N LYS A 19 6.36 1.78 12.04
CA LYS A 19 6.00 0.76 13.02
C LYS A 19 4.52 0.84 13.39
N LYS A 20 4.00 2.04 13.60
CA LYS A 20 2.58 2.21 13.93
C LYS A 20 1.68 1.75 12.79
N PHE A 21 2.09 2.04 11.56
CA PHE A 21 1.35 1.61 10.39
C PHE A 21 1.30 0.09 10.32
N ILE A 22 2.45 -0.55 10.48
CA ILE A 22 2.53 -2.01 10.43
C ILE A 22 1.68 -2.64 11.53
N ASP A 23 1.76 -2.10 12.74
CA ASP A 23 0.98 -2.62 13.84
C ASP A 23 -0.51 -2.45 13.60
N GLY A 24 -0.89 -1.33 12.99
CA GLY A 24 -2.29 -1.09 12.64
C GLY A 24 -2.80 -2.09 11.63
N ILE A 25 -2.01 -2.38 10.59
CA ILE A 25 -2.39 -3.36 9.60
C ILE A 25 -2.54 -4.75 10.24
N LYS A 26 -1.61 -5.11 11.09
CA LYS A 26 -1.67 -6.42 11.76
C LYS A 26 -2.90 -6.51 12.65
N TYR A 27 -3.25 -5.42 13.33
CA TYR A 27 -4.43 -5.41 14.16
C TYR A 27 -5.70 -5.61 13.33
N ILE A 28 -5.84 -4.86 12.24
CA ILE A 28 -7.01 -4.99 11.37
C ILE A 28 -7.10 -6.40 10.81
N SER A 29 -5.97 -6.95 10.40
CA SER A 29 -5.95 -8.30 9.85
C SER A 29 -6.34 -9.33 10.91
N SER A 30 -5.93 -9.11 12.16
CA SER A 30 -6.26 -10.06 13.23
C SER A 30 -7.76 -10.10 13.53
N GLN A 31 -8.50 -9.09 13.10
CA GLN A 31 -9.95 -9.05 13.29
C GLN A 31 -10.70 -9.71 12.13
N ASN A 32 -10.00 -10.38 11.24
CA ASN A 32 -10.57 -11.00 10.04
C ASN A 32 -11.23 -9.98 9.12
N ILE A 33 -10.75 -8.75 9.15
CA ILE A 33 -11.25 -7.70 8.29
C ILE A 33 -10.36 -7.65 7.05
N LYS A 34 -11.00 -7.73 5.88
CA LYS A 34 -10.29 -7.52 4.62
C LYS A 34 -10.74 -6.22 4.01
N VAL A 35 -9.85 -5.59 3.27
CA VAL A 35 -10.15 -4.30 2.66
C VAL A 35 -10.14 -4.43 1.14
N ASP A 36 -10.92 -3.57 0.51
CA ASP A 36 -11.03 -3.56 -0.96
C ASP A 36 -10.09 -2.53 -1.59
N ILE A 37 -9.84 -1.43 -0.91
CA ILE A 37 -8.99 -0.38 -1.45
C ILE A 37 -8.06 0.11 -0.35
N ILE A 38 -6.77 0.17 -0.69
CA ILE A 38 -5.76 0.74 0.19
C ILE A 38 -5.10 1.87 -0.57
N PHE A 39 -5.13 3.07 -0.01
CA PHE A 39 -4.49 4.23 -0.63
C PHE A 39 -3.27 4.59 0.19
N LEU A 40 -2.10 4.59 -0.45
CA LEU A 40 -0.83 4.96 0.18
C LEU A 40 -0.34 6.26 -0.40
N ASP A 41 -0.15 7.25 0.46
CA ASP A 41 0.37 8.55 0.05
C ASP A 41 1.48 8.94 1.02
N PRO A 42 2.68 8.34 0.89
CA PRO A 42 3.78 8.63 1.79
C PRO A 42 4.82 9.55 1.16
N PRO A 43 4.48 10.81 0.83
CA PRO A 43 5.40 11.63 0.04
C PRO A 43 6.69 11.98 0.75
N TYR A 44 6.70 11.99 2.08
CA TYR A 44 7.88 12.42 2.82
C TYR A 44 8.58 11.32 3.57
N ILE A 45 8.09 10.08 3.50
CA ILE A 45 8.73 8.97 4.18
C ILE A 45 9.25 8.01 3.13
N LYS A 46 10.54 8.14 2.84
CA LYS A 46 11.17 7.25 1.89
C LYS A 46 11.24 5.86 2.50
N GLY A 47 11.02 4.88 1.65
CA GLY A 47 11.12 3.49 2.08
C GLY A 47 9.89 2.96 2.78
N LEU A 48 8.82 3.76 2.91
CA LEU A 48 7.61 3.26 3.54
C LEU A 48 6.81 2.35 2.61
N ILE A 49 6.83 2.64 1.32
CA ILE A 49 5.95 1.95 0.38
C ILE A 49 6.23 0.45 0.34
N GLU A 50 7.49 0.08 0.22
CA GLU A 50 7.84 -1.34 0.08
C GLU A 50 7.53 -2.14 1.32
N PRO A 51 7.90 -1.69 2.53
CA PRO A 51 7.47 -2.40 3.73
C PRO A 51 5.96 -2.49 3.87
N ALA A 52 5.25 -1.43 3.47
CA ALA A 52 3.79 -1.43 3.54
C ALA A 52 3.22 -2.50 2.61
N LEU A 53 3.69 -2.56 1.37
CA LEU A 53 3.21 -3.56 0.43
C LEU A 53 3.51 -4.97 0.93
N PHE A 54 4.69 -5.17 1.51
CA PHE A 54 5.06 -6.47 2.03
C PHE A 54 4.12 -6.91 3.16
N VAL A 55 3.81 -6.01 4.08
CA VAL A 55 2.94 -6.33 5.21
C VAL A 55 1.51 -6.59 4.73
N ILE A 56 1.05 -5.84 3.73
CA ILE A 56 -0.28 -6.06 3.17
C ILE A 56 -0.41 -7.47 2.61
N ILE A 57 0.62 -7.92 1.90
CA ILE A 57 0.61 -9.28 1.35
C ILE A 57 0.70 -10.30 2.47
N GLU A 58 1.62 -10.07 3.41
CA GLU A 58 1.90 -11.05 4.45
C GLU A 58 0.70 -11.27 5.36
N THR A 59 -0.05 -10.21 5.62
CA THR A 59 -1.20 -10.31 6.51
C THR A 59 -2.49 -10.66 5.77
N ASN A 60 -2.43 -10.81 4.46
CA ASN A 60 -3.59 -11.16 3.65
C ASN A 60 -4.72 -10.16 3.84
N LEU A 61 -4.37 -8.89 3.95
CA LEU A 61 -5.32 -7.82 4.25
C LEU A 61 -6.22 -7.49 3.08
N LEU A 62 -5.69 -7.57 1.87
CA LEU A 62 -6.40 -7.11 0.68
C LEU A 62 -7.31 -8.22 0.14
N ASN A 63 -8.55 -7.86 -0.19
CA ASN A 63 -9.43 -8.79 -0.88
C ASN A 63 -8.87 -9.17 -2.23
N ILE A 64 -9.27 -10.33 -2.72
CA ILE A 64 -8.71 -10.88 -3.96
C ILE A 64 -8.90 -9.95 -5.15
N SER A 65 -10.00 -9.23 -5.19
CA SER A 65 -10.25 -8.24 -6.25
C SER A 65 -9.93 -6.82 -5.80
N GLY A 66 -9.22 -6.69 -4.69
CA GLY A 66 -8.91 -5.38 -4.14
C GLY A 66 -7.80 -4.68 -4.89
N MET A 67 -7.57 -3.44 -4.51
CA MET A 67 -6.63 -2.58 -5.21
C MET A 67 -5.84 -1.75 -4.22
N ILE A 68 -4.55 -1.62 -4.48
CA ILE A 68 -3.68 -0.73 -3.73
C ILE A 68 -3.30 0.41 -4.66
N ILE A 69 -3.52 1.64 -4.22
CA ILE A 69 -3.18 2.82 -5.01
C ILE A 69 -2.05 3.54 -4.28
N VAL A 70 -0.96 3.76 -4.99
CA VAL A 70 0.22 4.40 -4.43
C VAL A 70 0.49 5.69 -5.18
N GLU A 71 0.56 6.78 -4.46
CA GLU A 71 0.97 8.06 -5.04
C GLU A 71 2.46 8.24 -4.77
N HIS A 72 3.23 8.45 -5.83
CA HIS A 72 4.68 8.61 -5.70
C HIS A 72 5.23 9.52 -6.79
N ASP A 73 6.46 9.96 -6.58
CA ASP A 73 7.13 10.80 -7.57
C ASP A 73 7.54 9.96 -8.77
N LYS A 74 7.61 10.60 -9.93
CA LYS A 74 7.98 9.88 -11.16
C LYS A 74 9.39 9.30 -11.11
N ASN A 75 10.23 9.83 -10.24
CA ASN A 75 11.59 9.35 -10.12
C ASN A 75 11.74 8.24 -9.10
N ASP A 76 10.68 7.91 -8.38
CA ASP A 76 10.74 6.84 -7.39
C ASP A 76 10.58 5.50 -8.10
N ILE A 77 11.46 4.58 -7.75
CA ILE A 77 11.37 3.21 -8.24
C ILE A 77 10.77 2.38 -7.13
N ILE A 78 9.62 1.77 -7.43
CA ILE A 78 8.92 0.98 -6.43
C ILE A 78 9.10 -0.48 -6.75
N THR A 79 9.71 -1.20 -5.80
CA THR A 79 9.87 -2.63 -5.89
C THR A 79 8.71 -3.28 -5.19
N VAL A 80 7.96 -4.09 -5.92
CA VAL A 80 6.79 -4.75 -5.33
C VAL A 80 7.15 -6.17 -4.91
N PRO A 81 6.56 -6.64 -3.81
CA PRO A 81 6.80 -8.02 -3.39
C PRO A 81 6.12 -9.00 -4.33
N LYS A 82 6.55 -10.23 -4.27
CA LYS A 82 5.92 -11.29 -5.02
C LYS A 82 4.45 -11.41 -4.58
N GLY A 83 3.57 -11.56 -5.55
CA GLY A 83 2.15 -11.64 -5.27
C GLY A 83 1.39 -10.36 -5.56
N ILE A 84 2.10 -9.28 -5.83
CA ILE A 84 1.49 -8.00 -6.22
C ILE A 84 1.91 -7.68 -7.64
N VAL A 85 0.96 -7.23 -8.46
CA VAL A 85 1.25 -6.81 -9.82
C VAL A 85 0.73 -5.40 -10.05
N CYS A 86 1.44 -4.64 -10.88
CA CYS A 86 0.99 -3.33 -11.28
C CYS A 86 -0.04 -3.47 -12.37
N LEU A 87 -1.23 -2.92 -12.12
CA LEU A 87 -2.33 -3.02 -13.05
C LEU A 87 -2.37 -1.83 -14.01
N MET A 88 -1.97 -0.65 -13.51
CA MET A 88 -2.09 0.55 -14.28
C MET A 88 -1.28 1.65 -13.63
N GLU A 89 -0.84 2.61 -14.42
CA GLU A 89 -0.21 3.83 -13.91
C GLU A 89 -0.84 5.03 -14.57
N ARG A 90 -1.02 6.08 -13.80
CA ARG A 90 -1.49 7.36 -14.30
C ARG A 90 -0.50 8.44 -13.90
N LYS A 91 -0.08 9.25 -14.86
CA LYS A 91 0.92 10.27 -14.62
C LYS A 91 0.28 11.66 -14.61
N TYR A 92 0.57 12.43 -13.58
CA TYR A 92 0.09 13.80 -13.44
C TYR A 92 1.30 14.68 -13.11
N GLY A 93 1.86 15.34 -14.13
CA GLY A 93 3.07 16.11 -13.93
C GLY A 93 4.21 15.23 -13.45
N ASN A 94 4.70 15.50 -12.25
CA ASN A 94 5.78 14.71 -11.66
C ASN A 94 5.26 13.63 -10.72
N THR A 95 3.96 13.49 -10.62
CA THR A 95 3.34 12.52 -9.70
C THR A 95 2.77 11.35 -10.50
N ILE A 96 2.95 10.16 -10.00
CA ILE A 96 2.39 8.96 -10.59
C ILE A 96 1.46 8.31 -9.59
N LEU A 97 0.28 7.89 -10.06
CA LEU A 97 -0.59 7.00 -9.30
C LEU A 97 -0.40 5.61 -9.88
N SER A 98 0.12 4.72 -9.08
CA SER A 98 0.29 3.32 -9.47
C SER A 98 -0.79 2.48 -8.81
N PHE A 99 -1.42 1.62 -9.60
CA PHE A 99 -2.52 0.79 -9.15
C PHE A 99 -2.05 -0.66 -9.15
N TYR A 100 -2.06 -1.27 -7.99
CA TYR A 100 -1.59 -2.65 -7.82
C TYR A 100 -2.73 -3.54 -7.39
N GLY A 101 -2.65 -4.79 -7.76
CA GLY A 101 -3.58 -5.80 -7.32
C GLY A 101 -2.84 -7.06 -6.96
N LEU A 102 -3.59 -8.05 -6.50
CA LEU A 102 -3.01 -9.35 -6.22
C LEU A 102 -2.81 -10.11 -7.52
N GLU A 103 -1.69 -10.80 -7.60
CA GLU A 103 -1.42 -11.65 -8.75
C GLU A 103 -2.36 -12.84 -8.70
N GLU A 104 -3.01 -13.11 -9.85
CA GLU A 104 -3.89 -14.27 -9.92
C GLU A 104 -3.06 -15.53 -10.02
N ILE A 105 -3.46 -16.52 -9.24
CA ILE A 105 -2.82 -17.82 -9.27
C ILE A 105 -3.68 -18.73 -10.13
N LYS A 106 -3.08 -19.27 -11.17
CA LYS A 106 -3.79 -20.15 -12.08
C LYS A 106 -3.35 -21.58 -11.89
#